data_50ee6a354bec63a25765e08e249ac6c4
#
_entry.id   50ee6a354bec63a25765e08e249ac6c4
#
_cell.length_a   1.000
_cell.length_b   1.000
_cell.length_c   1.000
_cell.angle_alpha   90.00
_cell.angle_beta   90.00
_cell.angle_gamma   90.00
#
_symmetry.space_group_name_H-M   'P 1'
#
loop_
_entity.id
_entity.type
_entity.pdbx_description
1 polymer ?
#
loop_
_entity_poly.entity_id
_entity_poly.type
_entity_poly.pdbx_seq_one_letter_code
_entity_poly.pdbx_strand_id
1 'polypeptide(L)'
;MIEALNFKRLQEEVHDRYEYNEQCIVGIIFARYDLQHVQRIIEENYLYWNYNTKRYLDIFWAGYGEYLCPNDESATKKILKFEGNDTRIYYDLESFISVKEQFNHYLKDKDKYKDKLQLVLVNYKKGKLRFDKYISIDLEQNLDDNYKKIREIFEYITNACRNLHDVVELKERMEKDKAKRWIKGITISNVSDVINV
;
A
#
# COMPACT_ATOMS: atom_id res chain seq x y z
N MET A 1 -9.67 -1.53 -5.52
CA MET A 1 -8.77 -0.42 -5.16
C MET A 1 -9.51 0.49 -4.21
N ILE A 2 -8.82 1.09 -3.25
CA ILE A 2 -9.38 2.17 -2.44
C ILE A 2 -8.57 3.42 -2.77
N GLU A 3 -9.28 4.51 -3.08
CA GLU A 3 -8.67 5.76 -3.50
C GLU A 3 -7.86 6.41 -2.38
N ALA A 4 -6.73 7.04 -2.74
CA ALA A 4 -5.95 7.87 -1.85
C ALA A 4 -5.38 9.08 -2.60
N LEU A 5 -6.26 9.98 -3.06
CA LEU A 5 -5.90 11.18 -3.81
C LEU A 5 -5.28 12.27 -2.94
N ASN A 6 -5.59 12.29 -1.65
CA ASN A 6 -4.90 13.14 -0.68
C ASN A 6 -4.96 12.51 0.71
N PHE A 7 -4.04 12.92 1.58
CA PHE A 7 -3.89 12.32 2.90
C PHE A 7 -5.09 12.54 3.82
N LYS A 8 -5.75 13.70 3.72
CA LYS A 8 -6.96 13.98 4.52
C LYS A 8 -8.10 13.06 4.12
N ARG A 9 -8.36 12.90 2.81
CA ARG A 9 -9.37 11.97 2.31
C ARG A 9 -9.09 10.52 2.67
N LEU A 10 -7.81 10.11 2.61
CA LEU A 10 -7.41 8.79 3.07
C LEU A 10 -7.77 8.56 4.53
N GLN A 11 -7.53 9.55 5.40
CA GLN A 11 -7.91 9.45 6.82
C GLN A 11 -9.43 9.41 7.03
N GLU A 12 -10.18 10.21 6.30
CA GLU A 12 -11.65 10.22 6.31
C GLU A 12 -12.20 8.86 5.84
N GLU A 13 -11.73 8.35 4.71
CA GLU A 13 -12.15 7.07 4.14
C GLU A 13 -11.85 5.90 5.09
N VAL A 14 -10.70 5.90 5.75
CA VAL A 14 -10.36 4.90 6.77
C VAL A 14 -11.30 5.04 7.98
N HIS A 15 -11.60 6.26 8.40
CA HIS A 15 -12.50 6.50 9.52
C HIS A 15 -13.94 6.02 9.22
N ASP A 16 -14.40 6.22 7.99
CA ASP A 16 -15.76 5.82 7.58
C ASP A 16 -15.89 4.29 7.40
N ARG A 17 -14.79 3.59 7.16
CA ARG A 17 -14.76 2.13 6.97
C ARG A 17 -14.69 1.34 8.27
N TYR A 18 -14.08 1.90 9.31
CA TYR A 18 -13.80 1.19 10.54
C TYR A 18 -14.46 1.86 11.75
N GLU A 19 -15.03 1.07 12.63
CA GLU A 19 -15.57 1.58 13.89
C GLU A 19 -14.44 2.14 14.78
N TYR A 20 -14.79 3.09 15.64
CA TYR A 20 -13.83 3.74 16.55
C TYR A 20 -13.06 2.74 17.43
N ASN A 21 -13.72 1.69 17.88
CA ASN A 21 -13.12 0.68 18.75
C ASN A 21 -12.42 -0.46 17.99
N GLU A 22 -12.50 -0.45 16.67
CA GLU A 22 -11.86 -1.46 15.83
C GLU A 22 -10.35 -1.26 15.82
N GLN A 23 -9.61 -2.36 15.77
CA GLN A 23 -8.18 -2.37 15.54
C GLN A 23 -7.90 -3.28 14.36
N CYS A 24 -7.25 -2.75 13.35
CA CYS A 24 -6.86 -3.51 12.18
C CYS A 24 -5.57 -2.96 11.54
N ILE A 25 -5.03 -3.73 10.62
CA ILE A 25 -3.90 -3.32 9.79
C ILE A 25 -4.45 -2.75 8.48
N VAL A 26 -3.92 -1.60 8.07
CA VAL A 26 -4.24 -0.92 6.81
C VAL A 26 -2.99 -0.82 5.96
N GLY A 27 -3.11 -1.11 4.67
CA GLY A 27 -2.03 -1.01 3.70
C GLY A 27 -2.13 0.28 2.87
N ILE A 28 -0.99 0.90 2.60
CA ILE A 28 -0.87 2.00 1.66
C ILE A 28 0.18 1.62 0.61
N ILE A 29 -0.21 1.62 -0.66
CA ILE A 29 0.70 1.38 -1.78
C ILE A 29 1.17 2.71 -2.36
N PHE A 30 2.48 2.83 -2.49
CA PHE A 30 3.16 3.86 -3.24
C PHE A 30 3.69 3.25 -4.53
N ALA A 31 3.06 3.59 -5.65
CA ALA A 31 3.34 3.03 -6.96
C ALA A 31 3.18 4.12 -8.03
N ARG A 32 4.28 4.61 -8.58
CA ARG A 32 4.27 5.63 -9.64
C ARG A 32 3.95 4.99 -10.98
N TYR A 33 2.72 5.14 -11.43
CA TYR A 33 2.27 4.60 -12.74
C TYR A 33 2.94 5.27 -13.94
N ASP A 34 3.54 6.44 -13.77
CA ASP A 34 4.33 7.11 -14.79
C ASP A 34 5.72 6.47 -15.02
N LEU A 35 6.18 5.59 -14.13
CA LEU A 35 7.38 4.78 -14.30
C LEU A 35 7.05 3.47 -15.02
N GLN A 36 7.65 3.25 -16.19
CA GLN A 36 7.32 2.12 -17.08
C GLN A 36 7.39 0.74 -16.41
N HIS A 37 8.39 0.50 -15.57
CA HIS A 37 8.53 -0.76 -14.85
C HIS A 37 7.43 -0.96 -13.80
N VAL A 38 7.01 0.10 -13.09
CA VAL A 38 5.91 0.07 -12.12
C VAL A 38 4.57 -0.10 -12.83
N GLN A 39 4.36 0.64 -13.94
CA GLN A 39 3.16 0.51 -14.77
C GLN A 39 2.90 -0.95 -15.15
N ARG A 40 3.91 -1.63 -15.68
CA ARG A 40 3.80 -3.03 -16.09
C ARG A 40 3.42 -3.95 -14.92
N ILE A 41 4.04 -3.77 -13.74
CA ILE A 41 3.71 -4.55 -12.54
C ILE A 41 2.25 -4.36 -12.15
N ILE A 42 1.75 -3.12 -12.20
CA ILE A 42 0.36 -2.80 -11.85
C ILE A 42 -0.60 -3.43 -12.84
N GLU A 43 -0.42 -3.22 -14.14
CA GLU A 43 -1.31 -3.74 -15.19
C GLU A 43 -1.45 -5.27 -15.13
N GLU A 44 -0.35 -5.99 -14.87
CA GLU A 44 -0.36 -7.45 -14.77
C GLU A 44 -0.96 -8.00 -13.47
N ASN A 45 -0.98 -7.23 -12.39
CA ASN A 45 -1.35 -7.74 -11.06
C ASN A 45 -2.54 -7.06 -10.40
N TYR A 46 -2.98 -5.91 -10.90
CA TYR A 46 -4.02 -5.10 -10.26
C TYR A 46 -5.30 -5.87 -9.96
N LEU A 47 -5.86 -6.57 -10.96
CA LEU A 47 -7.10 -7.34 -10.77
C LEU A 47 -6.95 -8.41 -9.70
N TYR A 48 -5.82 -9.11 -9.71
CA TYR A 48 -5.51 -10.13 -8.71
C TYR A 48 -5.47 -9.55 -7.29
N TRP A 49 -4.77 -8.43 -7.10
CA TRP A 49 -4.69 -7.78 -5.79
C TRP A 49 -6.06 -7.25 -5.32
N ASN A 50 -6.80 -6.62 -6.23
CA ASN A 50 -8.11 -6.07 -5.91
C ASN A 50 -9.11 -7.14 -5.44
N TYR A 51 -9.06 -8.34 -6.02
CA TYR A 51 -9.94 -9.44 -5.61
C TYR A 51 -9.51 -10.11 -4.30
N ASN A 52 -8.22 -10.25 -4.07
CA ASN A 52 -7.70 -11.08 -2.97
C ASN A 52 -7.50 -10.33 -1.65
N THR A 53 -7.34 -9.00 -1.67
CA THR A 53 -7.07 -8.21 -0.46
C THR A 53 -8.33 -7.73 0.25
N LYS A 54 -9.40 -7.43 -0.45
CA LYS A 54 -10.63 -6.77 0.04
C LYS A 54 -11.28 -7.37 1.30
N ARG A 55 -10.98 -8.60 1.64
CA ARG A 55 -11.67 -9.29 2.75
C ARG A 55 -11.01 -9.09 4.12
N TYR A 56 -9.69 -8.93 4.16
CA TYR A 56 -8.92 -8.95 5.41
C TYR A 56 -7.90 -7.82 5.52
N LEU A 57 -7.66 -7.09 4.45
CA LEU A 57 -6.69 -6.02 4.38
C LEU A 57 -7.16 -4.97 3.37
N ASP A 58 -7.53 -3.81 3.85
CA ASP A 58 -7.78 -2.67 2.98
C ASP A 58 -6.45 -2.06 2.53
N ILE A 59 -6.33 -1.87 1.21
CA ILE A 59 -5.14 -1.28 0.60
C ILE A 59 -5.54 -0.02 -0.15
N PHE A 60 -4.99 1.09 0.31
CA PHE A 60 -5.14 2.41 -0.29
C PHE A 60 -4.01 2.67 -1.29
N TRP A 61 -4.36 3.22 -2.43
CA TRP A 61 -3.44 3.45 -3.53
C TRP A 61 -3.14 4.95 -3.64
N ALA A 62 -1.96 5.38 -3.23
CA ALA A 62 -1.55 6.78 -3.23
C ALA A 62 -1.55 7.36 -4.64
N GLY A 63 -2.30 8.44 -4.86
CA GLY A 63 -2.44 9.11 -6.15
C GLY A 63 -3.39 8.44 -7.15
N TYR A 64 -4.13 7.41 -6.73
CA TYR A 64 -5.10 6.73 -7.60
C TYR A 64 -6.52 7.09 -7.23
N GLY A 65 -7.37 7.22 -8.24
CA GLY A 65 -8.79 7.49 -8.11
C GLY A 65 -9.63 6.68 -9.10
N GLU A 66 -10.94 6.58 -8.84
CA GLU A 66 -11.93 5.99 -9.71
C GLU A 66 -12.80 7.12 -10.32
N TYR A 67 -13.43 6.85 -11.47
CA TYR A 67 -14.42 7.74 -12.09
C TYR A 67 -13.89 9.10 -12.56
N LEU A 68 -12.78 9.11 -13.31
CA LEU A 68 -12.34 10.33 -14.00
C LEU A 68 -13.42 10.82 -14.97
N CYS A 69 -13.87 12.07 -14.79
CA CYS A 69 -14.76 12.70 -15.76
C CYS A 69 -14.03 12.91 -17.09
N PRO A 70 -14.70 12.72 -18.26
CA PRO A 70 -14.05 12.86 -19.57
C PRO A 70 -13.35 14.20 -19.81
N ASN A 71 -13.80 15.25 -19.12
CA ASN A 71 -13.24 16.60 -19.24
C ASN A 71 -12.10 16.90 -18.25
N ASP A 72 -11.78 15.96 -17.36
CA ASP A 72 -10.74 16.12 -16.32
C ASP A 72 -9.39 15.51 -16.73
N GLU A 73 -9.25 15.10 -17.99
CA GLU A 73 -7.97 14.62 -18.50
C GLU A 73 -6.95 15.77 -18.51
N SER A 74 -5.93 15.66 -17.70
CA SER A 74 -4.80 16.59 -17.64
C SER A 74 -3.49 15.85 -17.89
N ALA A 75 -2.43 16.60 -18.15
CA ALA A 75 -1.09 16.03 -18.34
C ALA A 75 -0.59 15.23 -17.12
N THR A 76 -1.13 15.51 -15.92
CA THR A 76 -0.77 14.82 -14.66
C THR A 76 -1.56 13.55 -14.43
N LYS A 77 -2.71 13.38 -15.13
CA LYS A 77 -3.61 12.23 -14.95
C LYS A 77 -3.43 11.21 -16.07
N LYS A 78 -3.19 9.97 -15.70
CA LYS A 78 -3.07 8.84 -16.63
C LYS A 78 -4.13 7.79 -16.33
N ILE A 79 -4.92 7.42 -17.35
CA ILE A 79 -5.92 6.35 -17.24
C ILE A 79 -5.21 5.00 -17.31
N LEU A 80 -5.52 4.13 -16.35
CA LEU A 80 -5.02 2.77 -16.33
C LEU A 80 -5.78 1.92 -17.36
N LYS A 81 -5.05 1.10 -18.09
CA LYS A 81 -5.60 0.21 -19.11
C LYS A 81 -5.58 -1.23 -18.59
N PHE A 82 -6.77 -1.80 -18.38
CA PHE A 82 -6.93 -3.20 -18.01
C PHE A 82 -7.79 -3.92 -19.04
N GLU A 83 -7.39 -5.11 -19.45
CA GLU A 83 -8.20 -5.95 -20.31
C GLU A 83 -9.49 -6.38 -19.58
N GLY A 84 -10.64 -6.14 -20.21
CA GLY A 84 -11.94 -6.60 -19.72
C GLY A 84 -12.52 -5.82 -18.52
N ASN A 85 -12.02 -4.62 -18.22
CA ASN A 85 -12.56 -3.78 -17.18
C ASN A 85 -12.96 -2.40 -17.71
N ASP A 86 -14.25 -2.07 -17.59
CA ASP A 86 -14.80 -0.76 -17.99
C ASP A 86 -14.60 0.33 -16.92
N THR A 87 -14.03 -0.01 -15.77
CA THR A 87 -13.79 0.95 -14.69
C THR A 87 -12.67 1.89 -15.08
N ARG A 88 -12.95 3.18 -15.16
CA ARG A 88 -11.96 4.23 -15.43
C ARG A 88 -11.19 4.57 -14.18
N ILE A 89 -10.15 3.80 -13.92
CA ILE A 89 -9.20 4.09 -12.87
C ILE A 89 -8.13 5.00 -13.45
N TYR A 90 -7.75 6.01 -12.71
CA TYR A 90 -6.69 6.92 -13.12
C TYR A 90 -5.62 7.07 -12.03
N TYR A 91 -4.43 7.42 -12.47
CA TYR A 91 -3.32 7.85 -11.64
C TYR A 91 -3.10 9.36 -11.83
N ASP A 92 -2.99 10.09 -10.74
CA ASP A 92 -2.67 11.51 -10.71
C ASP A 92 -1.34 11.76 -9.98
N LEU A 93 -0.36 12.24 -10.72
CA LEU A 93 0.99 12.46 -10.20
C LEU A 93 1.04 13.51 -9.07
N GLU A 94 0.26 14.58 -9.19
CA GLU A 94 0.23 15.64 -8.17
C GLU A 94 -0.34 15.12 -6.85
N SER A 95 -1.44 14.40 -6.92
CA SER A 95 -2.03 13.71 -5.77
C SER A 95 -1.06 12.69 -5.15
N PHE A 96 -0.36 11.92 -5.99
CA PHE A 96 0.66 10.98 -5.52
C PHE A 96 1.77 11.69 -4.74
N ILE A 97 2.33 12.77 -5.29
CA ILE A 97 3.39 13.55 -4.64
C ILE A 97 2.90 14.10 -3.30
N SER A 98 1.70 14.67 -3.28
CA SER A 98 1.10 15.21 -2.04
C SER A 98 0.96 14.15 -0.94
N VAL A 99 0.40 12.98 -1.27
CA VAL A 99 0.25 11.87 -0.30
C VAL A 99 1.62 11.36 0.15
N LYS A 100 2.55 11.14 -0.78
CA LYS A 100 3.92 10.69 -0.50
C LYS A 100 4.66 11.64 0.45
N GLU A 101 4.61 12.94 0.21
CA GLU A 101 5.30 13.91 1.04
C GLU A 101 4.77 13.89 2.47
N GLN A 102 3.46 13.87 2.65
CA GLN A 102 2.85 13.78 3.97
C GLN A 102 3.21 12.47 4.69
N PHE A 103 3.19 11.34 3.96
CA PHE A 103 3.61 10.05 4.53
C PHE A 103 5.09 10.03 4.94
N ASN A 104 5.96 10.63 4.14
CA ASN A 104 7.39 10.67 4.44
C ASN A 104 7.73 11.39 5.75
N HIS A 105 6.84 12.25 6.28
CA HIS A 105 7.02 12.85 7.61
C HIS A 105 6.92 11.83 8.75
N TYR A 106 6.17 10.75 8.53
CA TYR A 106 5.99 9.69 9.52
C TYR A 106 6.98 8.53 9.36
N LEU A 107 7.64 8.43 8.21
CA LEU A 107 8.58 7.35 7.92
C LEU A 107 10.02 7.75 8.25
N LYS A 108 10.82 6.78 8.68
CA LYS A 108 12.27 6.98 8.83
C LYS A 108 12.93 7.19 7.47
N ASP A 109 14.05 7.89 7.43
CA ASP A 109 14.75 8.24 6.17
C ASP A 109 15.06 7.03 5.29
N LYS A 110 15.40 5.89 5.89
CA LYS A 110 15.66 4.65 5.15
C LYS A 110 14.42 4.05 4.49
N ASP A 111 13.23 4.33 5.05
CA ASP A 111 11.94 3.77 4.66
C ASP A 111 11.11 4.74 3.81
N LYS A 112 11.59 5.97 3.61
CA LYS A 112 10.97 6.94 2.71
C LYS A 112 10.92 6.43 1.29
N TYR A 113 9.88 6.81 0.58
CA TYR A 113 9.66 6.40 -0.80
C TYR A 113 10.85 6.77 -1.72
N LYS A 114 11.30 5.82 -2.53
CA LYS A 114 12.47 5.93 -3.42
C LYS A 114 12.17 5.51 -4.86
N ASP A 115 11.05 5.98 -5.41
CA ASP A 115 10.62 5.68 -6.80
C ASP A 115 10.53 4.18 -7.12
N LYS A 116 10.07 3.39 -6.15
CA LYS A 116 9.86 1.95 -6.27
C LYS A 116 8.45 1.56 -5.84
N LEU A 117 8.01 0.39 -6.23
CA LEU A 117 6.76 -0.16 -5.70
C LEU A 117 6.94 -0.50 -4.22
N GLN A 118 6.31 0.27 -3.35
CA GLN A 118 6.42 0.15 -1.89
C GLN A 118 5.05 -0.06 -1.24
N LEU A 119 4.96 -1.00 -0.33
CA LEU A 119 3.80 -1.21 0.54
C LEU A 119 4.16 -0.78 1.96
N VAL A 120 3.38 0.13 2.53
CA VAL A 120 3.48 0.52 3.94
C VAL A 120 2.25 0.01 4.67
N LEU A 121 2.46 -0.76 5.74
CA LEU A 121 1.40 -1.26 6.62
C LEU A 121 1.44 -0.50 7.92
N VAL A 122 0.30 0.01 8.35
CA VAL A 122 0.11 0.78 9.59
C VAL A 122 -1.08 0.27 10.37
N ASN A 123 -1.13 0.56 11.66
CA ASN A 123 -2.29 0.26 12.48
C ASN A 123 -3.38 1.32 12.32
N TYR A 124 -4.64 0.90 12.21
CA TYR A 124 -5.78 1.71 12.59
C TYR A 124 -6.21 1.33 14.01
N LYS A 125 -6.34 2.32 14.88
CA LYS A 125 -6.73 2.13 16.28
C LYS A 125 -7.29 3.41 16.85
N LYS A 126 -8.42 3.32 17.60
CA LYS A 126 -9.09 4.45 18.24
C LYS A 126 -9.41 5.59 17.25
N GLY A 127 -10.01 5.22 16.12
CA GLY A 127 -10.45 6.17 15.10
C GLY A 127 -9.33 6.81 14.26
N LYS A 128 -8.07 6.34 14.35
CA LYS A 128 -6.95 6.98 13.66
C LYS A 128 -5.93 5.99 13.12
N LEU A 129 -5.29 6.35 12.02
CA LEU A 129 -4.04 5.72 11.57
C LEU A 129 -2.91 6.03 12.55
N ARG A 130 -2.13 5.01 12.88
CA ARG A 130 -1.02 5.09 13.82
C ARG A 130 0.28 4.81 13.09
N PHE A 131 1.17 5.79 13.08
CA PHE A 131 2.46 5.75 12.39
C PHE A 131 3.64 5.54 13.35
N ASP A 132 3.39 5.44 14.66
CA ASP A 132 4.40 5.11 15.66
C ASP A 132 5.04 3.75 15.40
N LYS A 133 4.26 2.84 14.79
CA LYS A 133 4.72 1.52 14.35
C LYS A 133 4.21 1.24 12.95
N TYR A 134 5.09 0.79 12.08
CA TYR A 134 4.75 0.45 10.70
C TYR A 134 5.67 -0.64 10.14
N ILE A 135 5.26 -1.28 9.06
CA ILE A 135 6.09 -2.14 8.22
C ILE A 135 6.20 -1.49 6.86
N SER A 136 7.42 -1.30 6.37
CA SER A 136 7.68 -0.88 4.99
C SER A 136 8.29 -2.02 4.21
N ILE A 137 7.71 -2.33 3.05
CA ILE A 137 8.10 -3.43 2.18
C ILE A 137 8.41 -2.86 0.80
N ASP A 138 9.68 -2.99 0.37
CA ASP A 138 10.07 -2.77 -1.02
C ASP A 138 9.70 -4.03 -1.83
N LEU A 139 8.75 -3.88 -2.74
CA LEU A 139 8.23 -4.99 -3.54
C LEU A 139 9.07 -5.28 -4.79
N GLU A 140 10.09 -4.47 -5.08
CA GLU A 140 10.92 -4.59 -6.30
C GLU A 140 12.28 -5.25 -6.09
N GLN A 141 12.60 -5.71 -4.90
CA GLN A 141 13.97 -6.15 -4.57
C GLN A 141 14.52 -7.38 -5.35
N ASN A 142 13.76 -7.99 -6.25
CA ASN A 142 14.26 -9.10 -7.07
C ASN A 142 13.50 -9.21 -8.40
N LEU A 143 13.90 -8.45 -9.41
CA LEU A 143 13.17 -8.26 -10.67
C LEU A 143 12.98 -9.51 -11.55
N ASP A 144 13.86 -10.49 -11.51
CA ASP A 144 13.80 -11.64 -12.44
C ASP A 144 12.67 -12.66 -12.16
N ASP A 145 12.11 -12.65 -10.93
CA ASP A 145 11.00 -13.52 -10.48
C ASP A 145 9.83 -12.72 -9.85
N ASN A 146 9.74 -11.41 -10.09
CA ASN A 146 8.99 -10.48 -9.25
C ASN A 146 7.49 -10.69 -9.20
N TYR A 147 6.86 -11.00 -10.33
CA TYR A 147 5.40 -11.06 -10.36
C TYR A 147 4.83 -12.14 -9.44
N LYS A 148 5.45 -13.31 -9.45
CA LYS A 148 5.05 -14.40 -8.57
C LYS A 148 5.30 -14.07 -7.10
N LYS A 149 6.47 -13.49 -6.80
CA LYS A 149 6.84 -13.10 -5.43
C LYS A 149 5.96 -12.01 -4.86
N ILE A 150 5.59 -11.00 -5.66
CA ILE A 150 4.67 -9.94 -5.23
C ILE A 150 3.32 -10.54 -4.86
N ARG A 151 2.77 -11.44 -5.68
CA ARG A 151 1.52 -12.16 -5.36
C ARG A 151 1.63 -12.95 -4.06
N GLU A 152 2.69 -13.73 -3.91
CA GLU A 152 2.95 -14.51 -2.69
C GLU A 152 3.04 -13.64 -1.45
N ILE A 153 3.66 -12.45 -1.54
CA ILE A 153 3.74 -11.47 -0.44
C ILE A 153 2.35 -10.95 -0.08
N PHE A 154 1.56 -10.54 -1.07
CA PHE A 154 0.20 -10.05 -0.82
C PHE A 154 -0.69 -11.13 -0.23
N GLU A 155 -0.64 -12.36 -0.75
CA GLU A 155 -1.37 -13.50 -0.19
C GLU A 155 -0.95 -13.79 1.25
N TYR A 156 0.35 -13.79 1.52
CA TYR A 156 0.88 -14.01 2.87
C TYR A 156 0.37 -12.96 3.85
N ILE A 157 0.49 -11.67 3.50
CA ILE A 157 0.06 -10.56 4.36
C ILE A 157 -1.45 -10.62 4.58
N THR A 158 -2.23 -10.79 3.51
CA THR A 158 -3.69 -10.87 3.59
C THR A 158 -4.16 -12.04 4.47
N ASN A 159 -3.54 -13.20 4.31
CA ASN A 159 -3.85 -14.37 5.15
C ASN A 159 -3.42 -14.15 6.61
N ALA A 160 -2.33 -13.46 6.85
CA ALA A 160 -1.89 -13.13 8.19
C ALA A 160 -2.84 -12.13 8.87
N CYS A 161 -3.29 -11.08 8.15
CA CYS A 161 -4.25 -10.08 8.63
C CYS A 161 -5.63 -10.65 8.95
N ARG A 162 -5.94 -11.86 8.52
CA ARG A 162 -7.16 -12.57 8.95
C ARG A 162 -7.23 -12.79 10.47
N ASN A 163 -6.08 -12.96 11.10
CA ASN A 163 -6.00 -13.31 12.53
C ASN A 163 -5.11 -12.33 13.31
N LEU A 164 -4.41 -11.42 12.65
CA LEU A 164 -3.52 -10.44 13.24
C LEU A 164 -4.05 -9.04 12.95
N HIS A 165 -4.17 -8.25 14.00
CA HIS A 165 -4.75 -6.91 13.93
C HIS A 165 -3.74 -5.82 14.33
N ASP A 166 -2.47 -6.19 14.51
CA ASP A 166 -1.38 -5.28 14.90
C ASP A 166 -0.13 -5.52 14.03
N VAL A 167 0.49 -4.45 13.55
CA VAL A 167 1.69 -4.53 12.70
C VAL A 167 2.90 -5.13 13.43
N VAL A 168 2.97 -5.04 14.76
CA VAL A 168 4.06 -5.65 15.54
C VAL A 168 3.93 -7.16 15.49
N GLU A 169 2.73 -7.69 15.76
CA GLU A 169 2.45 -9.12 15.69
C GLU A 169 2.68 -9.66 14.27
N LEU A 170 2.23 -8.92 13.26
CA LEU A 170 2.47 -9.27 11.86
C LEU A 170 3.96 -9.33 11.56
N LYS A 171 4.73 -8.34 12.02
CA LYS A 171 6.18 -8.31 11.84
C LYS A 171 6.87 -9.51 12.48
N GLU A 172 6.56 -9.79 13.73
CA GLU A 172 7.13 -10.94 14.46
C GLU A 172 6.85 -12.26 13.73
N ARG A 173 5.63 -12.41 13.20
CA ARG A 173 5.26 -13.56 12.38
C ARG A 173 6.07 -13.61 11.08
N MET A 174 6.19 -12.48 10.37
CA MET A 174 6.98 -12.39 9.15
C MET A 174 8.45 -12.73 9.40
N GLU A 175 9.07 -12.24 10.48
CA GLU A 175 10.45 -12.54 10.85
C GLU A 175 10.64 -14.02 11.18
N LYS A 176 9.71 -14.62 11.93
CA LYS A 176 9.71 -16.05 12.23
C LYS A 176 9.57 -16.93 10.98
N ASP A 177 8.72 -16.53 10.05
CA ASP A 177 8.49 -17.26 8.81
C ASP A 177 9.62 -17.01 7.78
N LYS A 178 10.27 -15.85 7.81
CA LYS A 178 11.48 -15.56 7.03
C LYS A 178 12.64 -16.50 7.39
N ALA A 179 12.78 -16.84 8.68
CA ALA A 179 13.75 -17.85 9.13
C ALA A 179 13.47 -19.24 8.53
N LYS A 180 12.24 -19.52 8.11
CA LYS A 180 11.81 -20.76 7.45
C LYS A 180 11.92 -20.74 5.91
N ARG A 181 12.63 -19.78 5.30
CA ARG A 181 12.94 -19.64 3.87
C ARG A 181 11.84 -19.09 2.95
N TRP A 182 10.68 -18.67 3.43
CA TRP A 182 9.59 -18.23 2.55
C TRP A 182 9.71 -16.79 2.02
N ILE A 183 10.39 -15.90 2.76
CA ILE A 183 10.47 -14.48 2.44
C ILE A 183 11.93 -14.03 2.32
N LYS A 184 12.68 -14.61 1.39
CA LYS A 184 14.01 -14.09 1.06
C LYS A 184 13.85 -12.80 0.24
N GLY A 185 14.47 -11.72 0.70
CA GLY A 185 14.56 -10.46 -0.05
C GLY A 185 13.58 -9.36 0.37
N ILE A 186 12.73 -9.55 1.36
CA ILE A 186 11.92 -8.46 1.92
C ILE A 186 12.73 -7.73 2.97
N THR A 187 12.96 -6.44 2.77
CA THR A 187 13.45 -5.56 3.84
C THR A 187 12.27 -5.16 4.70
N ILE A 188 12.18 -5.72 5.89
CA ILE A 188 11.21 -5.30 6.89
C ILE A 188 11.91 -4.23 7.71
N SER A 189 11.40 -3.00 7.66
CA SER A 189 11.93 -1.92 8.49
C SER A 189 11.67 -2.23 9.96
N ASN A 190 12.66 -1.95 10.79
CA ASN A 190 12.50 -2.11 12.23
C ASN A 190 11.42 -1.14 12.72
N VAL A 191 10.42 -1.69 13.39
CA VAL A 191 9.53 -0.91 14.25
C VAL A 191 10.41 -0.28 15.29
N SER A 192 10.59 1.02 15.27
CA SER A 192 11.28 1.74 16.32
C SER A 192 10.29 2.72 16.90
N ASP A 193 10.28 2.79 18.21
CA ASP A 193 9.56 3.81 18.95
C ASP A 193 9.92 5.17 18.38
N VAL A 194 8.94 5.82 17.74
CA VAL A 194 9.05 7.24 17.43
C VAL A 194 8.87 7.93 18.77
N ILE A 195 9.96 8.49 19.30
CA ILE A 195 9.89 9.34 20.46
C ILE A 195 8.98 10.50 20.06
N ASN A 196 7.82 10.55 20.71
CA ASN A 196 6.92 11.70 20.59
C ASN A 196 7.68 12.95 21.04
N VAL A 197 7.93 13.87 20.11
CA VAL A 197 8.27 15.26 20.40
C VAL A 197 7.00 16.07 20.24
#